data_27d780d2187df97113ee0a42b4cc608c
#
_entry.id   27d780d2187df97113ee0a42b4cc608c
#
_cell.length_a   1.000
_cell.length_b   1.000
_cell.length_c   1.000
_cell.angle_alpha   90.00
_cell.angle_beta   90.00
_cell.angle_gamma   90.00
#
_symmetry.space_group_name_H-M   'P 1'
#
loop_
_entity.id
_entity.type
_entity.pdbx_description
1 polymer ?
#
loop_
_entity_poly.entity_id
_entity_poly.type
_entity_poly.pdbx_seq_one_letter_code
_entity_poly.pdbx_strand_id
1 'polypeptide(L)'
;MLCSTLTIGCVRHIIYSGFSARFAGRKGKLLHEYNVKNDRTVVAEKEKDMAKEKKLVEAITSMEEDFAQWYTDVVKKAELIDYSAVKGCMIIKPDGYAIWENIQHELDRRFKETGVENVYMPMFIPESLLEKEKDHVEGFAPEVAWVTYGGLNQLPERLCVRPTSETLFCDFYKNLIQSYRDLPKVYNQWCSVVRWEKVTRPFLRSREFLWQEGHTAHATAEEAQARTIQMLNLYADFCEEFLAMPVVRGQKTEKEKFAGAEDTYTIEALMHDGKALQSGTSHNFGDGFAKAFGIQYTDKQNKLQYVHQTSWGMTTRLIGAIIMVHGDNDGLVLPPKVAPTQVMVIPIQMQKDGVLDKANEVRERLGKVCRAKLDDSDKSPGWKFSEQEMRGIPLRVELGPKDIAANKCVVVRRDTREKIEVSLDEIETKIPELLETVQKDMFARAKAHRDAHIWDAHNYEEFKDIAENKPGFIRGMWCGDQACEDKIKEDLAVTSRCMPFNDQEQISDVCVCCGKPAHKLVYWGKAY
;
A
#
# COMPACT_ATOMS: atom_id res chain seq x y z
N MET A 1 3.35 -47.37 15.25
CA MET A 1 2.80 -48.52 14.55
C MET A 1 1.53 -48.12 13.84
N LEU A 2 1.50 -48.45 12.59
CA LEU A 2 0.40 -48.39 11.59
C LEU A 2 0.18 -47.04 10.89
N CYS A 3 0.84 -46.99 9.78
CA CYS A 3 0.65 -46.25 8.55
C CYS A 3 -0.63 -46.76 7.87
N SER A 4 -1.46 -45.88 7.32
CA SER A 4 -2.39 -46.25 6.24
C SER A 4 -2.48 -45.07 5.24
N THR A 5 -1.84 -45.30 4.13
CA THR A 5 -1.98 -44.68 2.83
C THR A 5 -3.44 -44.68 2.36
N LEU A 6 -3.94 -43.55 1.89
CA LEU A 6 -5.13 -43.48 1.06
C LEU A 6 -4.83 -42.77 -0.26
N THR A 7 -5.07 -43.53 -1.29
CA THR A 7 -4.87 -43.36 -2.71
C THR A 7 -5.79 -42.29 -3.28
N ILE A 8 -5.25 -41.48 -4.19
CA ILE A 8 -5.95 -40.55 -5.08
C ILE A 8 -6.75 -41.36 -6.10
N GLY A 9 -8.05 -41.21 -6.09
CA GLY A 9 -8.99 -41.75 -7.07
C GLY A 9 -9.69 -40.66 -7.86
N CYS A 10 -9.51 -40.71 -9.15
CA CYS A 10 -10.11 -39.94 -10.23
C CYS A 10 -11.61 -39.68 -10.05
N VAL A 11 -12.06 -38.44 -10.22
CA VAL A 11 -13.43 -38.12 -10.64
C VAL A 11 -13.36 -37.27 -11.90
N ARG A 12 -13.47 -37.95 -13.03
CA ARG A 12 -13.96 -37.42 -14.31
C ARG A 12 -15.36 -37.99 -14.57
N HIS A 13 -16.19 -37.14 -15.16
CA HIS A 13 -17.54 -37.36 -15.67
C HIS A 13 -18.68 -37.14 -14.67
N ILE A 14 -19.40 -36.07 -14.97
CA ILE A 14 -20.85 -36.02 -15.25
C ILE A 14 -21.23 -34.54 -15.42
N ILE A 15 -21.55 -34.13 -16.62
CA ILE A 15 -22.59 -33.19 -17.02
C ILE A 15 -22.61 -33.18 -18.55
N TYR A 16 -23.52 -33.96 -19.11
CA TYR A 16 -24.21 -33.68 -20.37
C TYR A 16 -25.34 -34.74 -20.53
N SER A 17 -26.54 -34.34 -20.22
CA SER A 17 -27.74 -34.90 -20.85
C SER A 17 -28.94 -33.99 -20.62
N GLY A 18 -29.46 -33.50 -21.70
CA GLY A 18 -30.88 -33.45 -21.95
C GLY A 18 -31.55 -32.09 -21.99
N PHE A 19 -31.62 -31.49 -23.15
CA PHE A 19 -32.87 -30.91 -23.60
C PHE A 19 -32.94 -30.99 -25.14
N SER A 20 -33.78 -31.96 -25.60
CA SER A 20 -34.21 -32.09 -26.98
C SER A 20 -35.54 -31.35 -27.12
N ALA A 21 -35.64 -30.40 -28.03
CA ALA A 21 -36.95 -30.00 -28.60
C ALA A 21 -36.76 -29.72 -30.10
N ARG A 22 -37.52 -30.47 -30.87
CA ARG A 22 -37.64 -30.44 -32.33
C ARG A 22 -38.19 -29.10 -32.83
N PHE A 23 -37.59 -28.55 -33.88
CA PHE A 23 -38.40 -27.93 -34.96
C PHE A 23 -37.70 -28.18 -36.29
N ALA A 24 -38.44 -28.82 -37.20
CA ALA A 24 -38.02 -29.10 -38.57
C ALA A 24 -38.45 -27.94 -39.49
N GLY A 25 -37.66 -27.65 -40.48
CA GLY A 25 -38.15 -26.92 -41.64
C GLY A 25 -37.15 -26.12 -42.44
N ARG A 26 -36.62 -26.73 -43.52
CA ARG A 26 -36.16 -26.20 -44.79
C ARG A 26 -35.48 -24.80 -44.83
N LYS A 27 -34.20 -24.79 -45.07
CA LYS A 27 -33.49 -24.09 -46.15
C LYS A 27 -31.95 -24.30 -46.00
N GLY A 28 -31.48 -25.37 -46.54
CA GLY A 28 -30.06 -25.58 -46.77
C GLY A 28 -29.68 -25.02 -48.15
N LYS A 29 -28.46 -24.49 -48.21
CA LYS A 29 -27.62 -24.25 -49.37
C LYS A 29 -27.21 -22.79 -49.68
N LEU A 30 -27.32 -21.86 -48.76
CA LEU A 30 -26.73 -20.51 -48.99
C LEU A 30 -25.93 -19.94 -47.78
N LEU A 31 -25.62 -20.74 -46.79
CA LEU A 31 -24.92 -20.29 -45.58
C LEU A 31 -23.48 -20.83 -45.42
N HIS A 32 -23.00 -21.62 -46.38
CA HIS A 32 -21.64 -22.23 -46.22
C HIS A 32 -20.51 -21.41 -46.83
N GLU A 33 -20.79 -20.48 -47.75
CA GLU A 33 -19.74 -19.63 -48.36
C GLU A 33 -19.59 -18.25 -47.67
N TYR A 34 -20.55 -17.82 -46.87
CA TYR A 34 -20.47 -16.55 -46.13
C TYR A 34 -19.71 -16.65 -44.80
N ASN A 35 -19.70 -17.84 -44.18
CA ASN A 35 -19.01 -18.02 -42.90
C ASN A 35 -17.51 -18.26 -43.03
N VAL A 36 -17.03 -18.77 -44.16
CA VAL A 36 -15.56 -19.04 -44.32
C VAL A 36 -14.78 -17.76 -44.67
N LYS A 37 -15.42 -16.74 -45.27
CA LYS A 37 -14.75 -15.45 -45.52
C LYS A 37 -14.73 -14.54 -44.30
N ASN A 38 -15.76 -14.57 -43.45
CA ASN A 38 -15.78 -13.79 -42.22
C ASN A 38 -14.85 -14.37 -41.15
N ASP A 39 -14.71 -15.70 -41.03
CA ASP A 39 -13.77 -16.31 -40.11
C ASP A 39 -12.31 -16.02 -40.44
N ARG A 40 -11.95 -15.95 -41.72
CA ARG A 40 -10.59 -15.60 -42.15
C ARG A 40 -10.23 -14.12 -41.93
N THR A 41 -11.21 -13.23 -42.00
CA THR A 41 -11.01 -11.80 -41.73
C THR A 41 -10.92 -11.54 -40.23
N VAL A 42 -11.75 -12.18 -39.42
CA VAL A 42 -11.72 -12.07 -37.96
C VAL A 42 -10.48 -12.74 -37.36
N VAL A 43 -10.01 -13.87 -37.95
CA VAL A 43 -8.75 -14.49 -37.54
C VAL A 43 -7.56 -13.63 -37.97
N ALA A 44 -7.57 -13.05 -39.17
CA ALA A 44 -6.51 -12.16 -39.67
C ALA A 44 -6.48 -10.81 -38.91
N GLU A 45 -7.62 -10.31 -38.45
CA GLU A 45 -7.70 -9.13 -37.58
C GLU A 45 -7.22 -9.47 -36.16
N LYS A 46 -7.62 -10.61 -35.60
CA LYS A 46 -7.08 -11.11 -34.33
C LYS A 46 -5.60 -11.42 -34.37
N GLU A 47 -5.10 -11.99 -35.50
CA GLU A 47 -3.66 -12.19 -35.70
C GLU A 47 -2.90 -10.87 -35.91
N LYS A 48 -3.52 -9.85 -36.53
CA LYS A 48 -2.96 -8.49 -36.62
C LYS A 48 -3.00 -7.76 -35.27
N ASP A 49 -4.01 -7.97 -34.47
CA ASP A 49 -4.10 -7.43 -33.10
C ASP A 49 -3.13 -8.18 -32.16
N MET A 50 -3.02 -9.50 -32.27
CA MET A 50 -1.98 -10.28 -31.57
C MET A 50 -0.57 -9.98 -32.06
N ALA A 51 -0.38 -9.59 -33.33
CA ALA A 51 0.92 -9.15 -33.86
C ALA A 51 1.25 -7.69 -33.46
N LYS A 52 0.24 -6.87 -33.16
CA LYS A 52 0.42 -5.55 -32.52
C LYS A 52 0.79 -5.68 -31.04
N GLU A 53 0.30 -6.69 -30.34
CA GLU A 53 0.68 -6.98 -28.95
C GLU A 53 2.14 -7.44 -28.77
N LYS A 54 2.84 -7.75 -29.83
CA LYS A 54 4.28 -8.14 -29.82
C LYS A 54 5.25 -6.96 -30.04
N LYS A 55 4.78 -5.73 -30.07
CA LYS A 55 5.66 -4.57 -30.22
C LYS A 55 5.94 -3.95 -28.84
N LEU A 56 7.22 -4.06 -28.43
CA LEU A 56 7.92 -3.23 -27.41
C LEU A 56 7.15 -3.03 -26.10
N VAL A 57 7.88 -2.95 -25.00
CA VAL A 57 7.34 -2.38 -23.74
C VAL A 57 6.44 -1.22 -24.14
N GLU A 58 5.13 -1.43 -24.07
CA GLU A 58 4.18 -0.43 -24.55
C GLU A 58 4.33 0.82 -23.72
N ALA A 59 4.43 1.97 -24.36
CA ALA A 59 4.44 3.25 -23.67
C ALA A 59 3.25 3.35 -22.72
N ILE A 60 3.49 3.80 -21.49
CA ILE A 60 2.44 4.15 -20.53
C ILE A 60 1.94 5.55 -20.84
N THR A 61 0.71 5.86 -20.42
CA THR A 61 0.17 7.22 -20.44
C THR A 61 1.10 8.13 -19.62
N SER A 62 1.36 9.37 -20.07
CA SER A 62 2.21 10.28 -19.30
C SER A 62 1.47 10.81 -18.05
N MET A 63 2.21 11.12 -16.99
CA MET A 63 1.63 11.69 -15.76
C MET A 63 0.92 13.02 -15.99
N GLU A 64 1.44 13.81 -16.91
CA GLU A 64 0.94 15.15 -17.26
C GLU A 64 -0.35 15.08 -18.07
N GLU A 65 -0.54 14.00 -18.86
CA GLU A 65 -1.74 13.79 -19.65
C GLU A 65 -2.89 13.25 -18.82
N ASP A 66 -2.68 12.15 -18.10
CA ASP A 66 -3.66 11.54 -17.17
C ASP A 66 -2.94 10.76 -16.06
N PHE A 67 -2.79 11.38 -14.91
CA PHE A 67 -2.14 10.78 -13.75
C PHE A 67 -2.84 9.51 -13.25
N ALA A 68 -4.17 9.45 -13.38
CA ALA A 68 -4.94 8.28 -12.93
C ALA A 68 -4.74 7.08 -13.86
N GLN A 69 -4.66 7.32 -15.17
CA GLN A 69 -4.37 6.29 -16.16
C GLN A 69 -2.90 5.87 -16.09
N TRP A 70 -1.96 6.83 -15.97
CA TRP A 70 -0.54 6.56 -15.72
C TRP A 70 -0.35 5.59 -14.55
N TYR A 71 -0.97 5.89 -13.40
CA TYR A 71 -0.90 5.02 -12.22
C TYR A 71 -1.38 3.60 -12.53
N THR A 72 -2.51 3.48 -13.22
CA THR A 72 -3.09 2.18 -13.59
C THR A 72 -2.19 1.41 -14.55
N ASP A 73 -1.60 2.10 -15.53
CA ASP A 73 -0.68 1.51 -16.50
C ASP A 73 0.58 1.00 -15.80
N VAL A 74 1.19 1.82 -14.92
CA VAL A 74 2.38 1.44 -14.15
C VAL A 74 2.10 0.19 -13.31
N VAL A 75 1.02 0.17 -12.53
CA VAL A 75 0.68 -0.96 -11.65
C VAL A 75 0.53 -2.28 -12.43
N LYS A 76 -0.05 -2.21 -13.63
CA LYS A 76 -0.27 -3.38 -14.50
C LYS A 76 0.99 -3.79 -15.26
N LYS A 77 1.66 -2.83 -15.91
CA LYS A 77 2.81 -3.12 -16.79
C LYS A 77 4.07 -3.46 -16.01
N ALA A 78 4.22 -2.95 -14.79
CA ALA A 78 5.27 -3.39 -13.88
C ALA A 78 4.96 -4.74 -13.19
N GLU A 79 3.89 -5.44 -13.61
CA GLU A 79 3.55 -6.77 -13.14
C GLU A 79 3.25 -6.84 -11.62
N LEU A 80 2.67 -5.77 -11.04
CA LEU A 80 2.39 -5.73 -9.61
C LEU A 80 1.07 -6.38 -9.23
N ILE A 81 0.04 -6.24 -10.09
CA ILE A 81 -1.29 -6.82 -9.86
C ILE A 81 -1.92 -7.36 -11.14
N ASP A 82 -2.99 -8.15 -10.95
CA ASP A 82 -4.00 -8.42 -11.97
C ASP A 82 -5.39 -8.33 -11.37
N TYR A 83 -6.42 -8.23 -12.21
CA TYR A 83 -7.81 -8.19 -11.76
C TYR A 83 -8.33 -9.60 -11.51
N SER A 84 -8.98 -9.80 -10.36
CA SER A 84 -9.65 -11.05 -10.07
C SER A 84 -11.08 -11.09 -10.65
N ALA A 85 -11.71 -12.25 -10.60
CA ALA A 85 -13.12 -12.41 -10.96
C ALA A 85 -14.08 -11.64 -10.02
N VAL A 86 -13.61 -11.28 -8.83
CA VAL A 86 -14.38 -10.48 -7.86
C VAL A 86 -14.00 -9.02 -8.02
N LYS A 87 -14.93 -8.21 -8.51
CA LYS A 87 -14.70 -6.77 -8.73
C LYS A 87 -14.19 -6.09 -7.45
N GLY A 88 -13.05 -5.41 -7.57
CA GLY A 88 -12.44 -4.66 -6.48
C GLY A 88 -11.52 -5.47 -5.57
N CYS A 89 -11.42 -6.79 -5.79
CA CYS A 89 -10.38 -7.63 -5.18
C CYS A 89 -9.29 -7.88 -6.22
N MET A 90 -8.03 -7.61 -5.86
CA MET A 90 -6.90 -7.70 -6.77
C MET A 90 -6.10 -8.97 -6.52
N ILE A 91 -5.55 -9.55 -7.59
CA ILE A 91 -4.47 -10.53 -7.50
C ILE A 91 -3.18 -9.74 -7.37
N ILE A 92 -2.50 -9.83 -6.24
CA ILE A 92 -1.16 -9.24 -6.08
C ILE A 92 -0.16 -10.24 -6.67
N LYS A 93 0.55 -9.81 -7.72
CA LYS A 93 1.52 -10.65 -8.44
C LYS A 93 2.85 -10.74 -7.68
N PRO A 94 3.76 -11.65 -8.04
CA PRO A 94 4.98 -11.91 -7.26
C PRO A 94 5.81 -10.67 -6.95
N ASP A 95 6.04 -9.76 -7.90
CA ASP A 95 6.84 -8.56 -7.65
C ASP A 95 6.10 -7.58 -6.71
N GLY A 96 4.77 -7.42 -6.87
CA GLY A 96 3.95 -6.63 -5.96
C GLY A 96 3.91 -7.22 -4.55
N TYR A 97 3.80 -8.55 -4.43
CA TYR A 97 3.78 -9.22 -3.14
C TYR A 97 5.16 -9.17 -2.45
N ALA A 98 6.25 -9.30 -3.21
CA ALA A 98 7.60 -9.19 -2.66
C ALA A 98 7.93 -7.79 -2.12
N ILE A 99 7.35 -6.72 -2.70
CA ILE A 99 7.41 -5.38 -2.09
C ILE A 99 6.71 -5.39 -0.73
N TRP A 100 5.52 -6.02 -0.64
CA TRP A 100 4.79 -6.14 0.62
C TRP A 100 5.55 -6.97 1.67
N GLU A 101 6.18 -8.08 1.28
CA GLU A 101 7.02 -8.89 2.17
C GLU A 101 8.19 -8.09 2.75
N ASN A 102 8.85 -7.24 1.94
CA ASN A 102 9.92 -6.37 2.40
C ASN A 102 9.40 -5.31 3.39
N ILE A 103 8.22 -4.71 3.12
CA ILE A 103 7.54 -3.79 4.05
C ILE A 103 7.22 -4.51 5.36
N GLN A 104 6.62 -5.69 5.28
CA GLN A 104 6.25 -6.50 6.43
C GLN A 104 7.47 -6.86 7.27
N HIS A 105 8.54 -7.33 6.64
CA HIS A 105 9.76 -7.74 7.33
C HIS A 105 10.39 -6.60 8.13
N GLU A 106 10.55 -5.43 7.53
CA GLU A 106 11.17 -4.28 8.19
C GLU A 106 10.28 -3.68 9.29
N LEU A 107 8.98 -3.55 9.05
CA LEU A 107 8.04 -3.07 10.07
C LEU A 107 7.94 -4.05 11.25
N ASP A 108 7.83 -5.34 10.99
CA ASP A 108 7.74 -6.37 12.03
C ASP A 108 9.00 -6.38 12.92
N ARG A 109 10.18 -6.19 12.32
CA ARG A 109 11.44 -6.02 13.06
C ARG A 109 11.38 -4.81 14.00
N ARG A 110 10.93 -3.63 13.48
CA ARG A 110 10.80 -2.41 14.29
C ARG A 110 9.76 -2.56 15.39
N PHE A 111 8.65 -3.23 15.12
CA PHE A 111 7.62 -3.50 16.14
C PHE A 111 8.18 -4.35 17.28
N LYS A 112 8.86 -5.45 16.97
CA LYS A 112 9.47 -6.35 17.96
C LYS A 112 10.50 -5.65 18.85
N GLU A 113 11.25 -4.70 18.31
CA GLU A 113 12.18 -3.85 19.08
C GLU A 113 11.48 -2.99 20.14
N THR A 114 10.16 -2.72 19.96
CA THR A 114 9.34 -2.01 20.94
C THR A 114 8.53 -2.91 21.86
N GLY A 115 8.76 -4.23 21.80
CA GLY A 115 8.08 -5.22 22.62
C GLY A 115 6.71 -5.66 22.09
N VAL A 116 6.42 -5.44 20.80
CA VAL A 116 5.21 -5.92 20.15
C VAL A 116 5.31 -7.43 19.86
N GLU A 117 4.25 -8.16 20.16
CA GLU A 117 4.10 -9.59 19.86
C GLU A 117 3.03 -9.79 18.78
N ASN A 118 3.30 -10.69 17.81
CA ASN A 118 2.34 -11.03 16.78
C ASN A 118 1.34 -12.07 17.27
N VAL A 119 0.06 -11.85 16.95
CA VAL A 119 -1.06 -12.76 17.17
C VAL A 119 -1.85 -12.95 15.88
N TYR A 120 -2.83 -13.84 15.89
CA TYR A 120 -3.77 -13.98 14.78
C TYR A 120 -5.19 -14.10 15.32
N MET A 121 -6.07 -13.18 14.94
CA MET A 121 -7.50 -13.19 15.26
C MET A 121 -8.30 -13.84 14.14
N PRO A 122 -9.42 -14.53 14.44
CA PRO A 122 -10.30 -15.10 13.45
C PRO A 122 -10.79 -14.07 12.43
N MET A 123 -11.06 -14.52 11.20
CA MET A 123 -11.57 -13.67 10.12
C MET A 123 -13.01 -13.20 10.36
N PHE A 124 -13.84 -14.02 11.01
CA PHE A 124 -15.27 -13.78 11.16
C PHE A 124 -15.59 -13.15 12.51
N ILE A 125 -16.46 -12.14 12.48
CA ILE A 125 -16.98 -11.44 13.66
C ILE A 125 -18.48 -11.69 13.73
N PRO A 126 -19.03 -12.24 14.83
CA PRO A 126 -20.47 -12.35 15.04
C PRO A 126 -21.13 -10.97 15.05
N GLU A 127 -22.33 -10.85 14.47
CA GLU A 127 -23.09 -9.59 14.45
C GLU A 127 -23.31 -9.04 15.84
N SER A 128 -23.64 -9.90 16.82
CA SER A 128 -23.82 -9.55 18.23
C SER A 128 -22.57 -8.92 18.88
N LEU A 129 -21.37 -9.25 18.37
CA LEU A 129 -20.12 -8.64 18.87
C LEU A 129 -19.94 -7.23 18.31
N LEU A 130 -20.34 -6.98 17.05
CA LEU A 130 -20.30 -5.65 16.44
C LEU A 130 -21.29 -4.69 17.14
N GLU A 131 -22.47 -5.16 17.51
CA GLU A 131 -23.52 -4.34 18.14
C GLU A 131 -23.16 -3.80 19.54
N LYS A 132 -22.11 -4.34 20.19
CA LYS A 132 -21.65 -3.86 21.50
C LYS A 132 -21.04 -2.46 21.46
N GLU A 133 -20.55 -2.03 20.31
CA GLU A 133 -19.94 -0.72 20.11
C GLU A 133 -20.61 0.00 18.93
N LYS A 134 -21.72 0.70 19.22
CA LYS A 134 -22.56 1.32 18.20
C LYS A 134 -21.85 2.39 17.38
N ASP A 135 -21.05 3.23 18.01
CA ASP A 135 -20.36 4.35 17.34
C ASP A 135 -19.32 3.81 16.33
N HIS A 136 -18.66 2.72 16.66
CA HIS A 136 -17.72 2.03 15.76
C HIS A 136 -18.45 1.35 14.61
N VAL A 137 -19.59 0.70 14.88
CA VAL A 137 -20.41 0.01 13.88
C VAL A 137 -21.02 1.01 12.88
N GLU A 138 -21.50 2.17 13.32
CA GLU A 138 -22.06 3.19 12.41
C GLU A 138 -21.05 3.65 11.36
N GLY A 139 -19.75 3.71 11.70
CA GLY A 139 -18.67 4.02 10.76
C GLY A 139 -18.43 2.96 9.69
N PHE A 140 -18.66 1.67 9.98
CA PHE A 140 -18.35 0.54 9.08
C PHE A 140 -19.58 -0.20 8.54
N ALA A 141 -20.75 -0.04 9.13
CA ALA A 141 -21.95 -0.80 8.79
C ALA A 141 -22.30 -0.86 7.29
N PRO A 142 -22.12 0.20 6.49
CA PRO A 142 -22.43 0.17 5.06
C PRO A 142 -21.43 -0.64 4.21
N GLU A 143 -20.27 -0.95 4.74
CA GLU A 143 -19.11 -1.46 4.00
C GLU A 143 -18.64 -2.86 4.44
N VAL A 144 -19.44 -3.59 5.20
CA VAL A 144 -19.11 -4.94 5.64
C VAL A 144 -19.61 -6.01 4.68
N ALA A 145 -18.88 -7.11 4.56
CA ALA A 145 -19.29 -8.30 3.86
C ALA A 145 -19.91 -9.29 4.86
N TRP A 146 -21.17 -9.72 4.63
CA TRP A 146 -21.88 -10.63 5.48
C TRP A 146 -21.83 -12.07 5.00
N VAL A 147 -21.56 -13.01 5.91
CA VAL A 147 -21.66 -14.45 5.69
C VAL A 147 -22.90 -14.94 6.41
N THR A 148 -23.84 -15.48 5.64
CA THR A 148 -25.16 -15.91 6.12
C THR A 148 -25.36 -17.42 6.05
N TYR A 149 -24.48 -18.16 5.36
CA TYR A 149 -24.51 -19.61 5.23
C TYR A 149 -23.17 -20.24 5.61
N GLY A 150 -23.21 -21.36 6.33
CA GLY A 150 -22.13 -22.29 6.55
C GLY A 150 -22.37 -23.58 5.79
N GLY A 151 -21.69 -23.80 4.68
CA GLY A 151 -22.04 -24.85 3.72
C GLY A 151 -23.42 -24.58 3.10
N LEU A 152 -24.37 -25.52 3.25
CA LEU A 152 -25.74 -25.39 2.77
C LEU A 152 -26.74 -24.89 3.84
N ASN A 153 -26.28 -24.74 5.07
CA ASN A 153 -27.15 -24.35 6.19
C ASN A 153 -27.05 -22.85 6.44
N GLN A 154 -28.21 -22.22 6.62
CA GLN A 154 -28.25 -20.84 7.09
C GLN A 154 -27.69 -20.76 8.52
N LEU A 155 -26.82 -19.78 8.76
CA LEU A 155 -26.30 -19.56 10.09
C LEU A 155 -27.37 -18.98 11.02
N PRO A 156 -27.43 -19.39 12.30
CA PRO A 156 -28.36 -18.82 13.27
C PRO A 156 -28.09 -17.32 13.53
N GLU A 157 -26.89 -16.88 13.33
CA GLU A 157 -26.45 -15.49 13.43
C GLU A 157 -25.53 -15.15 12.24
N ARG A 158 -25.66 -13.95 11.67
CA ARG A 158 -24.79 -13.49 10.59
C ARG A 158 -23.36 -13.26 11.12
N LEU A 159 -22.38 -13.57 10.28
CA LEU A 159 -20.99 -13.27 10.55
C LEU A 159 -20.52 -12.18 9.58
N CYS A 160 -19.76 -11.22 10.11
CA CYS A 160 -19.08 -10.21 9.30
C CYS A 160 -17.68 -10.71 8.95
N VAL A 161 -17.27 -10.58 7.70
CA VAL A 161 -15.83 -10.66 7.36
C VAL A 161 -15.17 -9.39 7.90
N ARG A 162 -14.19 -9.51 8.78
CA ARG A 162 -13.59 -8.38 9.52
C ARG A 162 -13.21 -7.20 8.62
N PRO A 163 -13.74 -6.00 8.85
CA PRO A 163 -13.27 -4.76 8.25
C PRO A 163 -12.10 -4.15 9.03
N THR A 164 -11.98 -4.52 10.29
CA THR A 164 -10.98 -4.21 11.32
C THR A 164 -11.23 -5.12 12.52
N SER A 165 -10.37 -5.17 13.52
CA SER A 165 -10.43 -6.21 14.58
C SER A 165 -10.58 -5.67 16.00
N GLU A 166 -10.89 -4.39 16.23
CA GLU A 166 -11.04 -3.81 17.57
C GLU A 166 -11.94 -4.65 18.46
N THR A 167 -13.11 -5.04 17.94
CA THR A 167 -14.12 -5.82 18.70
C THR A 167 -13.62 -7.22 19.08
N LEU A 168 -12.86 -7.89 18.19
CA LEU A 168 -12.22 -9.17 18.46
C LEU A 168 -11.17 -9.07 19.56
N PHE A 169 -10.31 -8.04 19.49
CA PHE A 169 -9.30 -7.79 20.52
C PHE A 169 -9.94 -7.45 21.86
N CYS A 170 -11.00 -6.66 21.86
CA CYS A 170 -11.74 -6.32 23.07
C CYS A 170 -12.35 -7.56 23.74
N ASP A 171 -13.00 -8.44 22.97
CA ASP A 171 -13.56 -9.68 23.50
C ASP A 171 -12.47 -10.64 24.04
N PHE A 172 -11.34 -10.69 23.35
CA PHE A 172 -10.16 -11.46 23.81
C PHE A 172 -9.54 -10.88 25.10
N TYR A 173 -9.33 -9.56 25.14
CA TYR A 173 -8.73 -8.89 26.29
C TYR A 173 -9.58 -8.99 27.56
N LYS A 174 -10.90 -8.96 27.42
CA LYS A 174 -11.82 -9.15 28.55
C LYS A 174 -11.53 -10.41 29.34
N ASN A 175 -11.15 -11.49 28.68
CA ASN A 175 -10.85 -12.76 29.32
C ASN A 175 -9.37 -12.90 29.73
N LEU A 176 -8.48 -12.20 29.02
CA LEU A 176 -7.03 -12.29 29.21
C LEU A 176 -6.52 -11.41 30.36
N ILE A 177 -7.13 -10.22 30.56
CA ILE A 177 -6.66 -9.21 31.50
C ILE A 177 -7.49 -9.29 32.77
N GLN A 178 -6.85 -9.61 33.91
CA GLN A 178 -7.48 -9.72 35.22
C GLN A 178 -6.76 -8.88 36.29
N SER A 179 -5.48 -8.61 36.11
CA SER A 179 -4.61 -7.99 37.08
C SER A 179 -3.65 -7.01 36.40
N TYR A 180 -3.17 -6.02 37.16
CA TYR A 180 -2.11 -5.11 36.70
C TYR A 180 -0.84 -5.81 36.19
N ARG A 181 -0.62 -7.09 36.60
CA ARG A 181 0.51 -7.90 36.13
C ARG A 181 0.35 -8.39 34.70
N ASP A 182 -0.87 -8.35 34.16
CA ASP A 182 -1.16 -8.77 32.81
C ASP A 182 -0.91 -7.65 31.79
N LEU A 183 -0.70 -6.42 32.26
CA LEU A 183 -0.50 -5.21 31.48
C LEU A 183 0.99 -4.80 31.39
N PRO A 184 1.41 -4.14 30.31
CA PRO A 184 0.61 -3.90 29.10
C PRO A 184 0.47 -5.15 28.22
N LYS A 185 -0.61 -5.21 27.41
CA LYS A 185 -0.73 -6.10 26.27
C LYS A 185 -0.44 -5.29 25.01
N VAL A 186 0.48 -5.78 24.18
CA VAL A 186 0.95 -5.05 23.01
C VAL A 186 1.01 -6.03 21.85
N TYR A 187 -0.11 -6.20 21.16
CA TYR A 187 -0.26 -7.17 20.09
C TYR A 187 -0.43 -6.53 18.73
N ASN A 188 0.04 -7.24 17.72
CA ASN A 188 -0.09 -6.92 16.30
C ASN A 188 -0.54 -8.15 15.53
N GLN A 189 -1.27 -7.97 14.44
CA GLN A 189 -1.50 -9.03 13.47
C GLN A 189 -1.26 -8.55 12.04
N TRP A 190 -0.75 -9.47 11.22
CA TRP A 190 -0.65 -9.35 9.78
C TRP A 190 -1.79 -10.15 9.16
N CYS A 191 -2.68 -9.50 8.43
CA CYS A 191 -3.86 -10.17 7.90
C CYS A 191 -4.46 -9.42 6.71
N SER A 192 -5.50 -10.00 6.10
CA SER A 192 -6.40 -9.30 5.19
C SER A 192 -7.65 -8.81 5.92
N VAL A 193 -8.24 -7.75 5.40
CA VAL A 193 -9.55 -7.23 5.80
C VAL A 193 -10.40 -6.93 4.57
N VAL A 194 -11.72 -6.89 4.75
CA VAL A 194 -12.67 -6.63 3.68
C VAL A 194 -13.51 -5.41 4.02
N ARG A 195 -13.44 -4.39 3.15
CA ARG A 195 -14.30 -3.21 3.15
C ARG A 195 -15.00 -3.10 1.81
N TRP A 196 -16.33 -3.21 1.79
CA TRP A 196 -17.11 -3.34 0.55
C TRP A 196 -17.24 -2.01 -0.21
N GLU A 197 -16.10 -1.48 -0.61
CA GLU A 197 -15.96 -0.20 -1.30
C GLU A 197 -16.71 -0.16 -2.64
N LYS A 198 -17.39 0.96 -2.91
CA LYS A 198 -18.11 1.19 -4.18
C LYS A 198 -17.16 1.49 -5.34
N VAL A 199 -16.16 2.33 -5.07
CA VAL A 199 -15.14 2.75 -6.05
C VAL A 199 -13.79 2.19 -5.58
N THR A 200 -13.12 1.48 -6.48
CA THR A 200 -11.85 0.81 -6.16
C THR A 200 -10.74 1.28 -7.09
N ARG A 201 -9.52 1.35 -6.54
CA ARG A 201 -8.27 1.61 -7.26
C ARG A 201 -7.18 0.71 -6.67
N PRO A 202 -6.39 -0.01 -7.49
CA PRO A 202 -5.35 -0.92 -7.01
C PRO A 202 -4.49 -0.29 -5.92
N PHE A 203 -4.20 -1.04 -4.85
CA PHE A 203 -3.48 -0.66 -3.64
C PHE A 203 -4.09 0.50 -2.84
N LEU A 204 -4.62 1.54 -3.47
CA LEU A 204 -5.11 2.74 -2.78
C LEU A 204 -6.45 2.51 -2.09
N ARG A 205 -7.36 1.80 -2.76
CA ARG A 205 -8.71 1.50 -2.28
C ARG A 205 -9.19 0.20 -2.92
N SER A 206 -9.14 -0.92 -2.20
CA SER A 206 -9.57 -2.24 -2.64
C SER A 206 -10.59 -2.80 -1.67
N ARG A 207 -11.45 -3.70 -2.14
CA ARG A 207 -12.43 -4.38 -1.26
C ARG A 207 -11.77 -5.31 -0.27
N GLU A 208 -10.74 -6.02 -0.70
CA GLU A 208 -9.84 -6.79 0.14
C GLU A 208 -8.44 -6.22 0.00
N PHE A 209 -7.73 -6.08 1.12
CA PHE A 209 -6.35 -5.61 1.15
C PHE A 209 -5.60 -6.23 2.34
N LEU A 210 -4.28 -6.30 2.19
CA LEU A 210 -3.39 -6.73 3.25
C LEU A 210 -2.99 -5.52 4.10
N TRP A 211 -2.87 -5.76 5.39
CA TRP A 211 -2.44 -4.76 6.34
C TRP A 211 -1.79 -5.39 7.57
N GLN A 212 -1.30 -4.57 8.44
CA GLN A 212 -1.10 -4.86 9.83
C GLN A 212 -1.99 -3.96 10.68
N GLU A 213 -2.43 -4.48 11.79
CA GLU A 213 -3.14 -3.75 12.83
C GLU A 213 -2.58 -4.12 14.19
N GLY A 214 -2.16 -3.12 14.93
CA GLY A 214 -1.75 -3.30 16.31
C GLY A 214 -2.86 -2.88 17.25
N HIS A 215 -3.05 -3.62 18.33
CA HIS A 215 -4.02 -3.33 19.38
C HIS A 215 -3.39 -3.53 20.74
N THR A 216 -3.58 -2.58 21.64
CA THR A 216 -2.94 -2.64 22.97
C THR A 216 -3.94 -2.37 24.09
N ALA A 217 -3.53 -2.79 25.29
CA ALA A 217 -4.18 -2.43 26.54
C ALA A 217 -3.11 -2.03 27.57
N HIS A 218 -3.32 -0.90 28.22
CA HIS A 218 -2.42 -0.26 29.18
C HIS A 218 -3.13 0.01 30.50
N ALA A 219 -2.35 0.15 31.58
CA ALA A 219 -2.88 0.46 32.89
C ALA A 219 -3.32 1.92 33.02
N THR A 220 -2.64 2.84 32.33
CA THR A 220 -2.93 4.28 32.46
C THR A 220 -3.10 4.96 31.10
N ALA A 221 -3.76 6.13 31.12
CA ALA A 221 -3.94 6.96 29.93
C ALA A 221 -2.61 7.47 29.38
N GLU A 222 -1.64 7.77 30.27
CA GLU A 222 -0.31 8.25 29.88
C GLU A 222 0.48 7.16 29.15
N GLU A 223 0.41 5.89 29.61
CA GLU A 223 1.04 4.76 28.94
C GLU A 223 0.43 4.55 27.53
N ALA A 224 -0.90 4.62 27.41
CA ALA A 224 -1.61 4.52 26.14
C ALA A 224 -1.21 5.65 25.18
N GLN A 225 -1.21 6.90 25.66
CA GLN A 225 -0.81 8.06 24.85
C GLN A 225 0.64 7.95 24.39
N ALA A 226 1.56 7.56 25.28
CA ALA A 226 2.96 7.37 24.92
C ALA A 226 3.13 6.30 23.84
N ARG A 227 2.39 5.18 23.92
CA ARG A 227 2.38 4.12 22.90
C ARG A 227 1.81 4.63 21.57
N THR A 228 0.73 5.40 21.60
CA THR A 228 0.13 5.98 20.40
C THR A 228 1.12 6.85 19.62
N ILE A 229 1.83 7.73 20.31
CA ILE A 229 2.85 8.60 19.70
C ILE A 229 4.08 7.81 19.24
N GLN A 230 4.50 6.82 20.02
CA GLN A 230 5.62 5.95 19.64
C GLN A 230 5.36 5.24 18.30
N MET A 231 4.16 4.68 18.11
CA MET A 231 3.83 3.95 16.89
C MET A 231 3.68 4.89 15.69
N LEU A 232 3.15 6.09 15.89
CA LEU A 232 3.12 7.12 14.85
C LEU A 232 4.53 7.49 14.37
N ASN A 233 5.45 7.74 15.31
CA ASN A 233 6.84 8.08 14.99
C ASN A 233 7.54 6.93 14.29
N LEU A 234 7.35 5.69 14.75
CA LEU A 234 7.88 4.51 14.09
C LEU A 234 7.43 4.41 12.62
N TYR A 235 6.16 4.69 12.34
CA TYR A 235 5.63 4.71 10.99
C TYR A 235 6.27 5.82 10.13
N ALA A 236 6.43 7.00 10.69
CA ALA A 236 7.05 8.10 9.96
C ALA A 236 8.52 7.81 9.64
N ASP A 237 9.29 7.34 10.63
CA ASP A 237 10.70 6.96 10.46
C ASP A 237 10.83 5.82 9.44
N PHE A 238 9.92 4.84 9.48
CA PHE A 238 9.86 3.77 8.47
C PHE A 238 9.61 4.32 7.06
N CYS A 239 8.65 5.21 6.88
CA CYS A 239 8.36 5.81 5.57
C CYS A 239 9.56 6.61 5.04
N GLU A 240 10.20 7.40 5.89
CA GLU A 240 11.34 8.25 5.51
C GLU A 240 12.61 7.43 5.22
N GLU A 241 12.97 6.50 6.10
CA GLU A 241 14.22 5.75 6.02
C GLU A 241 14.17 4.56 5.06
N PHE A 242 13.03 3.85 5.00
CA PHE A 242 12.90 2.61 4.23
C PHE A 242 12.22 2.83 2.88
N LEU A 243 11.16 3.65 2.82
CA LEU A 243 10.43 3.95 1.60
C LEU A 243 10.94 5.22 0.89
N ALA A 244 11.91 5.93 1.47
CA ALA A 244 12.39 7.24 0.99
C ALA A 244 11.25 8.25 0.78
N MET A 245 10.19 8.17 1.58
CA MET A 245 8.95 8.94 1.43
C MET A 245 8.79 9.91 2.60
N PRO A 246 8.95 11.22 2.39
CA PRO A 246 8.79 12.23 3.42
C PRO A 246 7.30 12.40 3.80
N VAL A 247 7.00 12.48 5.09
CA VAL A 247 5.64 12.60 5.62
C VAL A 247 5.49 13.78 6.56
N VAL A 248 4.26 14.28 6.71
CA VAL A 248 3.85 15.23 7.75
C VAL A 248 3.16 14.45 8.87
N ARG A 249 3.60 14.63 10.11
CA ARG A 249 3.04 13.99 11.32
C ARG A 249 2.11 14.95 12.03
N GLY A 250 0.93 14.50 12.42
CA GLY A 250 0.03 15.36 13.15
C GLY A 250 -1.21 14.67 13.71
N GLN A 251 -2.00 15.42 14.46
CA GLN A 251 -3.27 14.99 15.03
C GLN A 251 -4.41 15.31 14.06
N LYS A 252 -5.38 14.43 13.92
CA LYS A 252 -6.62 14.67 13.18
C LYS A 252 -7.53 15.64 13.96
N THR A 253 -8.39 16.35 13.22
CA THR A 253 -9.49 17.10 13.82
C THR A 253 -10.56 16.14 14.35
N GLU A 254 -11.47 16.65 15.19
CA GLU A 254 -12.60 15.87 15.72
C GLU A 254 -13.43 15.20 14.62
N LYS A 255 -13.61 15.90 13.51
CA LYS A 255 -14.36 15.41 12.35
C LYS A 255 -13.68 14.27 11.60
N GLU A 256 -12.36 14.30 11.49
CA GLU A 256 -11.58 13.37 10.69
C GLU A 256 -10.95 12.24 11.54
N LYS A 257 -11.19 12.24 12.86
CA LYS A 257 -10.69 11.19 13.74
C LYS A 257 -11.42 9.86 13.50
N PHE A 258 -10.80 8.78 13.88
CA PHE A 258 -11.38 7.44 13.82
C PHE A 258 -12.57 7.33 14.78
N ALA A 259 -13.66 6.71 14.33
CA ALA A 259 -14.86 6.52 15.13
C ALA A 259 -14.56 5.71 16.40
N GLY A 260 -14.97 6.24 17.57
CA GLY A 260 -14.67 5.64 18.88
C GLY A 260 -13.30 5.97 19.46
N ALA A 261 -12.42 6.69 18.76
CA ALA A 261 -11.16 7.16 19.31
C ALA A 261 -11.33 8.49 20.07
N GLU A 262 -10.61 8.66 21.18
CA GLU A 262 -10.43 9.97 21.80
C GLU A 262 -9.57 10.86 20.92
N ASP A 263 -8.42 10.32 20.45
CA ASP A 263 -7.51 10.99 19.55
C ASP A 263 -7.07 10.07 18.39
N THR A 264 -6.91 10.68 17.23
CA THR A 264 -6.32 10.02 16.05
C THR A 264 -5.12 10.81 15.55
N TYR A 265 -4.03 10.13 15.34
CA TYR A 265 -2.79 10.67 14.77
C TYR A 265 -2.51 10.03 13.41
N THR A 266 -1.87 10.78 12.54
CA THR A 266 -1.67 10.38 11.14
C THR A 266 -0.30 10.80 10.64
N ILE A 267 0.18 10.07 9.62
CA ILE A 267 1.24 10.50 8.74
C ILE A 267 0.66 10.72 7.34
N GLU A 268 0.92 11.90 6.77
CA GLU A 268 0.39 12.32 5.48
C GLU A 268 1.54 12.51 4.48
N ALA A 269 1.48 11.83 3.35
CA ALA A 269 2.43 12.00 2.25
C ALA A 269 1.82 12.84 1.13
N LEU A 270 2.66 13.53 0.35
CA LEU A 270 2.25 14.29 -0.82
C LEU A 270 2.63 13.53 -2.09
N MET A 271 1.64 13.29 -2.96
CA MET A 271 1.82 12.60 -4.24
C MET A 271 2.26 13.59 -5.33
N HIS A 272 2.76 13.08 -6.46
CA HIS A 272 3.21 13.91 -7.57
C HIS A 272 2.14 14.85 -8.13
N ASP A 273 0.86 14.43 -8.10
CA ASP A 273 -0.27 15.27 -8.53
C ASP A 273 -0.72 16.29 -7.47
N GLY A 274 0.04 16.45 -6.39
CA GLY A 274 -0.25 17.38 -5.30
C GLY A 274 -1.38 16.96 -4.37
N LYS A 275 -1.89 15.73 -4.46
CA LYS A 275 -2.87 15.22 -3.51
C LYS A 275 -2.20 14.58 -2.29
N ALA A 276 -2.88 14.72 -1.15
CA ALA A 276 -2.48 14.07 0.08
C ALA A 276 -2.88 12.59 0.11
N LEU A 277 -2.02 11.77 0.69
CA LEU A 277 -2.32 10.37 0.98
C LEU A 277 -2.03 10.05 2.44
N GLN A 278 -3.07 9.66 3.18
CA GLN A 278 -2.93 9.11 4.52
C GLN A 278 -2.17 7.79 4.44
N SER A 279 -0.97 7.75 5.01
CA SER A 279 -0.02 6.64 4.86
C SER A 279 0.05 5.72 6.07
N GLY A 280 -0.46 6.16 7.21
CA GLY A 280 -0.58 5.38 8.44
C GLY A 280 -1.29 6.16 9.53
N THR A 281 -1.92 5.46 10.48
CA THR A 281 -2.63 6.07 11.60
C THR A 281 -2.30 5.36 12.92
N SER A 282 -2.38 6.12 14.00
CA SER A 282 -2.29 5.62 15.37
C SER A 282 -3.39 6.28 16.20
N HIS A 283 -4.14 5.47 16.96
CA HIS A 283 -5.34 5.89 17.66
C HIS A 283 -5.19 5.67 19.16
N ASN A 284 -5.60 6.67 19.95
CA ASN A 284 -5.84 6.51 21.37
C ASN A 284 -7.35 6.36 21.58
N PHE A 285 -7.80 5.27 22.15
CA PHE A 285 -9.21 5.00 22.43
C PHE A 285 -9.61 5.37 23.86
N GLY A 286 -8.64 5.81 24.69
CA GLY A 286 -8.90 5.96 26.11
C GLY A 286 -9.43 4.67 26.74
N ASP A 287 -10.46 4.78 27.57
CA ASP A 287 -11.13 3.65 28.21
C ASP A 287 -12.52 3.32 27.62
N GLY A 288 -12.92 3.99 26.52
CA GLY A 288 -14.25 3.86 25.91
C GLY A 288 -14.60 2.42 25.53
N PHE A 289 -13.76 1.77 24.71
CA PHE A 289 -13.94 0.36 24.36
C PHE A 289 -13.86 -0.57 25.58
N ALA A 290 -12.96 -0.28 26.52
CA ALA A 290 -12.85 -1.06 27.75
C ALA A 290 -14.13 -1.03 28.59
N LYS A 291 -14.81 0.11 28.66
CA LYS A 291 -16.12 0.25 29.32
C LYS A 291 -17.22 -0.51 28.58
N ALA A 292 -17.28 -0.38 27.25
CA ALA A 292 -18.29 -1.05 26.42
C ALA A 292 -18.18 -2.58 26.49
N PHE A 293 -16.96 -3.13 26.52
CA PHE A 293 -16.70 -4.56 26.57
C PHE A 293 -16.51 -5.13 27.98
N GLY A 294 -16.37 -4.28 29.00
CA GLY A 294 -16.11 -4.68 30.37
C GLY A 294 -14.70 -5.21 30.59
N ILE A 295 -13.67 -4.58 30.01
CA ILE A 295 -12.27 -4.98 30.15
C ILE A 295 -11.69 -4.28 31.36
N GLN A 296 -11.61 -5.00 32.48
CA GLN A 296 -11.17 -4.50 33.77
C GLN A 296 -10.03 -5.31 34.34
N TYR A 297 -9.19 -4.67 35.12
CA TYR A 297 -8.12 -5.32 35.88
C TYR A 297 -8.12 -4.85 37.34
N THR A 298 -7.61 -5.68 38.22
CA THR A 298 -7.36 -5.33 39.61
C THR A 298 -6.00 -4.64 39.74
N ASP A 299 -5.99 -3.40 40.22
CA ASP A 299 -4.79 -2.59 40.42
C ASP A 299 -3.99 -3.03 41.66
N LYS A 300 -2.85 -2.37 41.93
CA LYS A 300 -1.98 -2.65 43.08
C LYS A 300 -2.65 -2.35 44.43
N GLN A 301 -3.69 -1.55 44.45
CA GLN A 301 -4.50 -1.17 45.60
C GLN A 301 -5.76 -2.04 45.75
N ASN A 302 -5.84 -3.13 44.97
CA ASN A 302 -6.96 -4.07 44.98
C ASN A 302 -8.31 -3.44 44.55
N LYS A 303 -8.26 -2.42 43.65
CA LYS A 303 -9.42 -1.77 43.03
C LYS A 303 -9.56 -2.19 41.58
N LEU A 304 -10.81 -2.30 41.11
CA LEU A 304 -11.10 -2.52 39.68
C LEU A 304 -10.92 -1.21 38.92
N GLN A 305 -10.15 -1.31 37.82
CA GLN A 305 -9.89 -0.23 36.87
C GLN A 305 -10.21 -0.69 35.45
N TYR A 306 -10.61 0.20 34.56
CA TYR A 306 -10.67 -0.07 33.14
C TYR A 306 -9.29 0.13 32.51
N VAL A 307 -8.98 -0.66 31.48
CA VAL A 307 -7.76 -0.47 30.72
C VAL A 307 -7.90 0.70 29.75
N HIS A 308 -6.77 1.30 29.36
CA HIS A 308 -6.68 2.26 28.27
C HIS A 308 -6.14 1.58 27.02
N GLN A 309 -6.78 1.79 25.87
CA GLN A 309 -6.49 1.04 24.65
C GLN A 309 -5.96 1.94 23.54
N THR A 310 -5.13 1.35 22.68
CA THR A 310 -4.65 2.02 21.46
C THR A 310 -4.71 1.06 20.28
N SER A 311 -4.78 1.61 19.06
CA SER A 311 -4.53 0.84 17.85
C SER A 311 -3.68 1.63 16.85
N TRP A 312 -3.02 0.91 15.93
CA TRP A 312 -2.32 1.51 14.81
C TRP A 312 -2.42 0.61 13.59
N GLY A 313 -2.47 1.21 12.38
CA GLY A 313 -2.67 0.45 11.15
C GLY A 313 -1.93 1.04 9.95
N MET A 314 -1.39 0.13 9.12
CA MET A 314 -0.73 0.44 7.86
C MET A 314 -1.03 -0.67 6.84
N THR A 315 -1.27 -0.30 5.58
CA THR A 315 -1.80 -1.21 4.56
C THR A 315 -0.93 -1.27 3.31
N THR A 316 -1.25 -2.17 2.39
CA THR A 316 -0.70 -2.19 1.03
C THR A 316 -0.89 -0.88 0.25
N ARG A 317 -1.63 0.11 0.79
CA ARG A 317 -1.68 1.48 0.25
C ARG A 317 -0.30 2.11 0.10
N LEU A 318 0.66 1.73 0.93
CA LEU A 318 2.05 2.21 0.82
C LEU A 318 2.70 1.86 -0.52
N ILE A 319 2.35 0.74 -1.14
CA ILE A 319 2.83 0.39 -2.49
C ILE A 319 2.34 1.45 -3.48
N GLY A 320 1.05 1.84 -3.39
CA GLY A 320 0.51 2.95 -4.17
C GLY A 320 1.21 4.28 -3.91
N ALA A 321 1.55 4.56 -2.64
CA ALA A 321 2.31 5.76 -2.26
C ALA A 321 3.70 5.78 -2.90
N ILE A 322 4.46 4.68 -2.83
CA ILE A 322 5.79 4.55 -3.46
C ILE A 322 5.70 4.85 -4.96
N ILE A 323 4.69 4.29 -5.65
CA ILE A 323 4.48 4.51 -7.08
C ILE A 323 4.26 6.01 -7.35
N MET A 324 3.36 6.65 -6.59
CA MET A 324 2.97 8.05 -6.83
C MET A 324 3.98 9.08 -6.33
N VAL A 325 4.91 8.70 -5.46
CA VAL A 325 5.99 9.58 -4.97
C VAL A 325 7.25 9.47 -5.81
N HIS A 326 7.56 8.29 -6.35
CA HIS A 326 8.85 8.06 -6.98
C HIS A 326 8.79 7.71 -8.48
N GLY A 327 7.67 7.14 -8.94
CA GLY A 327 7.49 6.73 -10.33
C GLY A 327 7.63 7.88 -11.32
N ASP A 328 7.96 7.54 -12.56
CA ASP A 328 8.09 8.47 -13.68
C ASP A 328 7.35 7.97 -14.94
N ASN A 329 7.51 8.66 -16.06
CA ASN A 329 6.87 8.29 -17.32
C ASN A 329 7.47 7.03 -17.99
N ASP A 330 8.52 6.44 -17.42
CA ASP A 330 9.08 5.16 -17.84
C ASP A 330 8.68 3.99 -16.92
N GLY A 331 7.95 4.26 -15.83
CA GLY A 331 7.41 3.24 -14.94
C GLY A 331 7.75 3.44 -13.46
N LEU A 332 8.00 2.34 -12.75
CA LEU A 332 8.40 2.35 -11.35
C LEU A 332 9.81 2.93 -11.15
N VAL A 333 9.99 3.59 -10.01
CA VAL A 333 11.30 3.89 -9.43
C VAL A 333 11.25 3.44 -7.97
N LEU A 334 11.85 2.30 -7.67
CA LEU A 334 11.77 1.72 -6.33
C LEU A 334 12.96 2.17 -5.46
N PRO A 335 12.71 2.65 -4.24
CA PRO A 335 13.78 2.83 -3.26
C PRO A 335 14.52 1.52 -3.04
N PRO A 336 15.85 1.50 -3.04
CA PRO A 336 16.64 0.28 -2.92
C PRO A 336 16.26 -0.62 -1.75
N LYS A 337 15.94 -0.05 -0.59
CA LYS A 337 15.62 -0.83 0.61
C LYS A 337 14.36 -1.68 0.43
N VAL A 338 13.35 -1.17 -0.25
CA VAL A 338 12.08 -1.88 -0.48
C VAL A 338 12.04 -2.71 -1.76
N ALA A 339 12.92 -2.45 -2.73
CA ALA A 339 12.94 -3.12 -4.03
C ALA A 339 13.17 -4.64 -3.91
N PRO A 340 12.31 -5.51 -4.47
CA PRO A 340 12.50 -6.96 -4.45
C PRO A 340 13.79 -7.41 -5.15
N THR A 341 14.15 -6.72 -6.21
CA THR A 341 15.43 -6.85 -6.93
C THR A 341 16.11 -5.49 -6.88
N GLN A 342 17.29 -5.44 -6.28
CA GLN A 342 18.08 -4.20 -6.18
C GLN A 342 18.98 -3.99 -7.38
N VAL A 343 19.46 -5.08 -7.93
CA VAL A 343 20.42 -5.10 -9.05
C VAL A 343 20.00 -6.14 -10.07
N MET A 344 19.92 -5.73 -11.34
CA MET A 344 19.78 -6.66 -12.46
C MET A 344 21.06 -6.68 -13.27
N VAL A 345 21.68 -7.86 -13.38
CA VAL A 345 22.83 -8.08 -14.25
C VAL A 345 22.33 -8.43 -15.64
N ILE A 346 22.77 -7.71 -16.67
CA ILE A 346 22.36 -7.90 -18.06
C ILE A 346 23.59 -8.18 -18.92
N PRO A 347 23.78 -9.43 -19.38
CA PRO A 347 24.85 -9.79 -20.30
C PRO A 347 24.54 -9.21 -21.70
N ILE A 348 25.47 -8.43 -22.24
CA ILE A 348 25.41 -7.87 -23.58
C ILE A 348 26.15 -8.80 -24.56
N GLN A 349 25.46 -9.25 -25.60
CA GLN A 349 25.99 -10.25 -26.52
C GLN A 349 26.33 -11.58 -25.79
N MET A 350 25.39 -12.07 -24.98
CA MET A 350 25.58 -13.27 -24.14
C MET A 350 25.94 -14.55 -24.92
N GLN A 351 25.68 -14.57 -26.24
CA GLN A 351 26.05 -15.67 -27.12
C GLN A 351 27.57 -15.75 -27.40
N LYS A 352 28.36 -14.72 -27.04
CA LYS A 352 29.81 -14.75 -27.13
C LYS A 352 30.39 -15.53 -25.96
N ASP A 353 31.47 -16.26 -26.27
CA ASP A 353 32.15 -17.11 -25.31
C ASP A 353 32.55 -16.35 -24.03
N GLY A 354 32.28 -16.96 -22.88
CA GLY A 354 32.59 -16.45 -21.55
C GLY A 354 31.74 -15.31 -21.04
N VAL A 355 30.85 -14.69 -21.84
CA VAL A 355 30.04 -13.53 -21.39
C VAL A 355 28.98 -13.97 -20.38
N LEU A 356 28.23 -15.01 -20.66
CA LEU A 356 27.20 -15.50 -19.75
C LEU A 356 27.79 -16.05 -18.44
N ASP A 357 28.92 -16.79 -18.54
CA ASP A 357 29.63 -17.30 -17.36
C ASP A 357 30.09 -16.17 -16.44
N LYS A 358 30.66 -15.11 -17.02
CA LYS A 358 31.10 -13.95 -16.24
C LYS A 358 29.92 -13.18 -15.64
N ALA A 359 28.79 -13.05 -16.34
CA ALA A 359 27.60 -12.45 -15.81
C ALA A 359 27.00 -13.25 -14.63
N ASN A 360 27.03 -14.60 -14.72
CA ASN A 360 26.64 -15.45 -13.60
C ASN A 360 27.57 -15.27 -12.39
N GLU A 361 28.90 -15.27 -12.61
CA GLU A 361 29.88 -15.00 -11.54
C GLU A 361 29.60 -13.67 -10.85
N VAL A 362 29.39 -12.59 -11.62
CA VAL A 362 29.06 -11.26 -11.09
C VAL A 362 27.76 -11.29 -10.30
N ARG A 363 26.70 -11.93 -10.82
CA ARG A 363 25.42 -12.08 -10.10
C ARG A 363 25.61 -12.85 -8.79
N GLU A 364 26.40 -13.92 -8.75
CA GLU A 364 26.67 -14.70 -7.54
C GLU A 364 27.43 -13.89 -6.49
N ARG A 365 28.42 -13.12 -6.91
CA ARG A 365 29.15 -12.21 -6.04
C ARG A 365 28.23 -11.15 -5.44
N LEU A 366 27.44 -10.47 -6.29
CA LEU A 366 26.47 -9.47 -5.85
C LEU A 366 25.37 -10.06 -4.95
N GLY A 367 24.97 -11.30 -5.19
CA GLY A 367 23.99 -12.01 -4.35
C GLY A 367 24.39 -12.17 -2.88
N LYS A 368 25.66 -11.98 -2.54
CA LYS A 368 26.16 -12.01 -1.15
C LYS A 368 25.94 -10.67 -0.42
N VAL A 369 25.79 -9.58 -1.16
CA VAL A 369 25.73 -8.20 -0.59
C VAL A 369 24.43 -7.45 -0.91
N CYS A 370 23.64 -7.94 -1.88
CA CYS A 370 22.37 -7.34 -2.26
C CYS A 370 21.43 -8.35 -2.94
N ARG A 371 20.17 -7.98 -3.15
CA ARG A 371 19.18 -8.78 -3.91
C ARG A 371 19.44 -8.63 -5.41
N ALA A 372 20.34 -9.46 -5.96
CA ALA A 372 20.75 -9.42 -7.36
C ALA A 372 20.12 -10.56 -8.17
N LYS A 373 19.67 -10.24 -9.39
CA LYS A 373 19.19 -11.19 -10.39
C LYS A 373 19.96 -11.04 -11.70
N LEU A 374 19.88 -12.06 -12.55
CA LEU A 374 20.42 -12.09 -13.91
C LEU A 374 19.25 -12.12 -14.90
N ASP A 375 19.34 -11.32 -15.95
CA ASP A 375 18.44 -11.41 -17.11
C ASP A 375 19.17 -12.07 -18.29
N ASP A 376 19.09 -13.38 -18.34
CA ASP A 376 19.65 -14.24 -19.39
C ASP A 376 18.62 -14.58 -20.48
N SER A 377 17.47 -13.91 -20.53
CA SER A 377 16.46 -14.10 -21.55
C SER A 377 17.00 -13.82 -22.96
N ASP A 378 16.34 -14.35 -23.97
CA ASP A 378 16.68 -14.17 -25.40
C ASP A 378 16.29 -12.81 -25.99
N LYS A 379 15.78 -11.87 -25.14
CA LYS A 379 15.36 -10.54 -25.54
C LYS A 379 16.53 -9.65 -25.93
N SER A 380 16.26 -8.67 -26.77
CA SER A 380 17.27 -7.66 -27.14
C SER A 380 17.68 -6.81 -25.91
N PRO A 381 18.93 -6.30 -25.87
CA PRO A 381 19.36 -5.43 -24.77
C PRO A 381 18.42 -4.23 -24.52
N GLY A 382 17.95 -3.58 -25.60
CA GLY A 382 17.03 -2.45 -25.46
C GLY A 382 15.69 -2.84 -24.82
N TRP A 383 15.16 -4.03 -25.14
CA TRP A 383 13.96 -4.56 -24.48
C TRP A 383 14.20 -4.81 -22.99
N LYS A 384 15.32 -5.48 -22.66
CA LYS A 384 15.71 -5.74 -21.27
C LYS A 384 15.84 -4.44 -20.46
N PHE A 385 16.44 -3.39 -21.04
CA PHE A 385 16.59 -2.11 -20.39
C PHE A 385 15.24 -1.47 -20.06
N SER A 386 14.34 -1.42 -21.05
CA SER A 386 12.99 -0.87 -20.87
C SER A 386 12.17 -1.69 -19.84
N GLU A 387 12.29 -3.00 -19.84
CA GLU A 387 11.64 -3.88 -18.85
C GLU A 387 12.12 -3.59 -17.42
N GLN A 388 13.46 -3.45 -17.24
CA GLN A 388 14.03 -3.13 -15.92
C GLN A 388 13.64 -1.74 -15.47
N GLU A 389 13.53 -0.79 -16.39
CA GLU A 389 13.06 0.57 -16.13
C GLU A 389 11.59 0.57 -15.72
N MET A 390 10.72 -0.15 -16.44
CA MET A 390 9.31 -0.30 -16.09
C MET A 390 9.13 -0.92 -14.69
N ARG A 391 9.91 -1.93 -14.34
CA ARG A 391 9.88 -2.61 -13.03
C ARG A 391 10.55 -1.82 -11.90
N GLY A 392 11.21 -0.71 -12.22
CA GLY A 392 11.81 0.19 -11.23
C GLY A 392 13.01 -0.39 -10.49
N ILE A 393 13.77 -1.28 -11.11
CA ILE A 393 14.93 -1.90 -10.47
C ILE A 393 16.02 -0.84 -10.28
N PRO A 394 16.50 -0.59 -9.05
CA PRO A 394 17.37 0.54 -8.72
C PRO A 394 18.65 0.63 -9.52
N LEU A 395 19.33 -0.50 -9.73
CA LEU A 395 20.57 -0.55 -10.50
C LEU A 395 20.54 -1.64 -11.57
N ARG A 396 21.06 -1.32 -12.74
CA ARG A 396 21.32 -2.25 -13.82
C ARG A 396 22.81 -2.34 -14.05
N VAL A 397 23.37 -3.57 -14.06
CA VAL A 397 24.77 -3.85 -14.39
C VAL A 397 24.83 -4.41 -15.80
N GLU A 398 25.36 -3.63 -16.73
CA GLU A 398 25.59 -4.01 -18.11
C GLU A 398 26.99 -4.60 -18.25
N LEU A 399 27.11 -5.80 -18.83
CA LEU A 399 28.38 -6.53 -18.95
C LEU A 399 28.51 -7.13 -20.34
N GLY A 400 29.40 -6.60 -21.15
CA GLY A 400 29.69 -7.09 -22.49
C GLY A 400 31.15 -7.56 -22.66
N PRO A 401 31.51 -8.11 -23.84
CA PRO A 401 32.86 -8.62 -24.07
C PRO A 401 33.98 -7.61 -23.90
N LYS A 402 33.72 -6.33 -24.24
CA LYS A 402 34.70 -5.25 -24.07
C LYS A 402 34.89 -4.89 -22.59
N ASP A 403 33.79 -4.92 -21.83
CA ASP A 403 33.81 -4.62 -20.41
C ASP A 403 34.58 -5.70 -19.64
N ILE A 404 34.32 -6.97 -19.97
CA ILE A 404 35.02 -8.11 -19.41
C ILE A 404 36.52 -8.02 -19.70
N ALA A 405 36.90 -7.75 -20.96
CA ALA A 405 38.30 -7.59 -21.34
C ALA A 405 39.02 -6.45 -20.61
N ALA A 406 38.27 -5.41 -20.23
CA ALA A 406 38.77 -4.27 -19.47
C ALA A 406 38.60 -4.42 -17.95
N ASN A 407 38.18 -5.58 -17.45
CA ASN A 407 37.87 -5.88 -16.05
C ASN A 407 36.92 -4.86 -15.39
N LYS A 408 35.88 -4.43 -16.11
CA LYS A 408 34.89 -3.46 -15.64
C LYS A 408 33.48 -3.83 -16.07
N CYS A 409 32.48 -3.12 -15.52
CA CYS A 409 31.10 -3.14 -15.97
C CYS A 409 30.55 -1.72 -16.01
N VAL A 410 29.40 -1.52 -16.67
CA VAL A 410 28.64 -0.28 -16.64
C VAL A 410 27.45 -0.44 -15.70
N VAL A 411 27.38 0.36 -14.67
CA VAL A 411 26.24 0.43 -13.73
C VAL A 411 25.36 1.60 -14.14
N VAL A 412 24.06 1.36 -14.30
CA VAL A 412 23.09 2.41 -14.66
C VAL A 412 22.11 2.57 -13.51
N ARG A 413 21.97 3.79 -13.00
CA ARG A 413 20.98 4.15 -11.99
C ARG A 413 19.58 4.28 -12.64
N ARG A 414 18.54 3.71 -12.02
CA ARG A 414 17.16 3.86 -12.50
C ARG A 414 16.64 5.29 -12.31
N ASP A 415 16.99 5.92 -11.21
CA ASP A 415 16.41 7.20 -10.77
C ASP A 415 16.97 8.43 -11.50
N THR A 416 18.19 8.38 -12.04
CA THR A 416 18.86 9.50 -12.73
C THR A 416 19.30 9.16 -14.15
N ARG A 417 19.28 7.90 -14.55
CA ARG A 417 19.84 7.35 -15.81
C ARG A 417 21.37 7.52 -15.92
N GLU A 418 22.02 7.91 -14.84
CA GLU A 418 23.49 8.05 -14.80
C GLU A 418 24.16 6.69 -15.07
N LYS A 419 25.21 6.73 -15.88
CA LYS A 419 26.07 5.59 -16.20
C LYS A 419 27.40 5.72 -15.52
N ILE A 420 27.77 4.71 -14.75
CA ILE A 420 28.97 4.69 -13.91
C ILE A 420 29.78 3.46 -14.29
N GLU A 421 31.05 3.65 -14.66
CA GLU A 421 31.99 2.54 -14.84
C GLU A 421 32.50 2.07 -13.48
N VAL A 422 32.42 0.76 -13.24
CA VAL A 422 32.84 0.11 -11.98
C VAL A 422 33.80 -1.03 -12.30
N SER A 423 34.93 -1.09 -11.60
CA SER A 423 35.83 -2.24 -11.68
C SER A 423 35.15 -3.50 -11.14
N LEU A 424 35.32 -4.63 -11.85
CA LEU A 424 34.80 -5.92 -11.37
C LEU A 424 35.46 -6.36 -10.05
N ASP A 425 36.67 -5.88 -9.73
CA ASP A 425 37.34 -6.19 -8.47
C ASP A 425 36.71 -5.47 -7.27
N GLU A 426 36.04 -4.34 -7.51
CA GLU A 426 35.42 -3.49 -6.45
C GLU A 426 33.89 -3.60 -6.42
N ILE A 427 33.27 -4.42 -7.26
CA ILE A 427 31.82 -4.41 -7.49
C ILE A 427 31.02 -4.70 -6.20
N GLU A 428 31.51 -5.58 -5.33
CA GLU A 428 30.86 -5.97 -4.07
C GLU A 428 30.87 -4.84 -3.02
N THR A 429 31.77 -3.86 -3.16
CA THR A 429 31.81 -2.67 -2.31
C THR A 429 31.05 -1.51 -2.96
N LYS A 430 31.26 -1.28 -4.25
CA LYS A 430 30.68 -0.14 -4.97
C LYS A 430 29.16 -0.24 -5.15
N ILE A 431 28.61 -1.42 -5.37
CA ILE A 431 27.17 -1.59 -5.56
C ILE A 431 26.38 -1.23 -4.27
N PRO A 432 26.72 -1.72 -3.07
CA PRO A 432 26.08 -1.27 -1.84
C PRO A 432 26.17 0.25 -1.60
N GLU A 433 27.34 0.87 -1.86
CA GLU A 433 27.52 2.33 -1.76
C GLU A 433 26.59 3.09 -2.71
N LEU A 434 26.43 2.61 -3.95
CA LEU A 434 25.53 3.21 -4.94
C LEU A 434 24.07 3.03 -4.52
N LEU A 435 23.67 1.87 -3.99
CA LEU A 435 22.31 1.65 -3.48
C LEU A 435 21.97 2.60 -2.34
N GLU A 436 22.90 2.83 -1.39
CA GLU A 436 22.69 3.82 -0.32
C GLU A 436 22.62 5.26 -0.86
N THR A 437 23.41 5.58 -1.88
CA THR A 437 23.34 6.88 -2.56
C THR A 437 21.98 7.08 -3.23
N VAL A 438 21.50 6.09 -4.00
CA VAL A 438 20.17 6.13 -4.63
C VAL A 438 19.08 6.33 -3.59
N GLN A 439 19.13 5.59 -2.46
CA GLN A 439 18.14 5.72 -1.36
C GLN A 439 18.08 7.15 -0.82
N LYS A 440 19.23 7.77 -0.55
CA LYS A 440 19.32 9.13 -0.03
C LYS A 440 18.87 10.19 -1.04
N ASP A 441 19.28 10.05 -2.30
CA ASP A 441 18.93 10.98 -3.37
C ASP A 441 17.42 10.93 -3.67
N MET A 442 16.80 9.74 -3.63
CA MET A 442 15.35 9.58 -3.79
C MET A 442 14.59 10.29 -2.66
N PHE A 443 15.03 10.12 -1.41
CA PHE A 443 14.43 10.82 -0.27
C PHE A 443 14.59 12.35 -0.40
N ALA A 444 15.79 12.82 -0.71
CA ALA A 444 16.06 14.24 -0.85
C ALA A 444 15.20 14.88 -1.96
N ARG A 445 15.02 14.19 -3.08
CA ARG A 445 14.19 14.62 -4.21
C ARG A 445 12.71 14.67 -3.84
N ALA A 446 12.19 13.62 -3.20
CA ALA A 446 10.81 13.56 -2.72
C ALA A 446 10.54 14.65 -1.66
N LYS A 447 11.51 14.89 -0.75
CA LYS A 447 11.40 15.95 0.25
C LYS A 447 11.39 17.34 -0.39
N ALA A 448 12.28 17.60 -1.34
CA ALA A 448 12.30 18.85 -2.06
C ALA A 448 10.99 19.10 -2.84
N HIS A 449 10.44 18.06 -3.46
CA HIS A 449 9.13 18.13 -4.12
C HIS A 449 8.02 18.49 -3.11
N ARG A 450 7.91 17.78 -2.00
CA ARG A 450 6.91 18.08 -0.96
C ARG A 450 7.06 19.52 -0.44
N ASP A 451 8.27 19.92 -0.08
CA ASP A 451 8.52 21.23 0.55
C ASP A 451 8.23 22.38 -0.43
N ALA A 452 8.44 22.17 -1.73
CA ALA A 452 8.08 23.14 -2.77
C ALA A 452 6.57 23.24 -3.05
N HIS A 453 5.78 22.31 -2.52
CA HIS A 453 4.33 22.25 -2.69
C HIS A 453 3.58 22.39 -1.35
N ILE A 454 4.12 23.17 -0.43
CA ILE A 454 3.48 23.60 0.80
C ILE A 454 3.25 25.12 0.70
N TRP A 455 2.00 25.54 0.82
CA TRP A 455 1.57 26.93 0.59
C TRP A 455 0.90 27.47 1.84
N ASP A 456 1.22 28.70 2.24
CA ASP A 456 0.57 29.39 3.33
C ASP A 456 -0.61 30.21 2.83
N ALA A 457 -1.74 30.12 3.53
CA ALA A 457 -2.93 30.91 3.29
C ALA A 457 -3.33 31.68 4.57
N HIS A 458 -3.49 33.00 4.45
CA HIS A 458 -3.78 33.87 5.58
C HIS A 458 -5.26 34.26 5.65
N ASN A 459 -6.01 34.07 4.57
CA ASN A 459 -7.44 34.36 4.46
C ASN A 459 -8.10 33.41 3.44
N TYR A 460 -9.43 33.46 3.36
CA TYR A 460 -10.20 32.52 2.55
C TYR A 460 -9.97 32.68 1.03
N GLU A 461 -9.76 33.90 0.55
CA GLU A 461 -9.52 34.15 -0.88
C GLU A 461 -8.16 33.57 -1.33
N GLU A 462 -7.09 33.77 -0.53
CA GLU A 462 -5.79 33.13 -0.76
C GLU A 462 -5.91 31.61 -0.71
N PHE A 463 -6.65 31.09 0.29
CA PHE A 463 -6.86 29.65 0.42
C PHE A 463 -7.55 29.06 -0.82
N LYS A 464 -8.57 29.75 -1.31
CA LYS A 464 -9.32 29.36 -2.51
C LYS A 464 -8.43 29.38 -3.74
N ASP A 465 -7.67 30.46 -3.97
CA ASP A 465 -6.74 30.57 -5.10
C ASP A 465 -5.71 29.42 -5.09
N ILE A 466 -5.14 29.13 -3.91
CA ILE A 466 -4.20 28.02 -3.77
C ILE A 466 -4.88 26.67 -4.06
N ALA A 467 -6.04 26.41 -3.49
CA ALA A 467 -6.78 25.16 -3.66
C ALA A 467 -7.19 24.88 -5.12
N GLU A 468 -7.46 25.94 -5.90
CA GLU A 468 -7.84 25.83 -7.30
C GLU A 468 -6.64 25.77 -8.24
N ASN A 469 -5.54 26.49 -7.96
CA ASN A 469 -4.48 26.75 -8.93
C ASN A 469 -3.12 26.15 -8.56
N LYS A 470 -2.89 25.72 -7.31
CA LYS A 470 -1.60 25.23 -6.82
C LYS A 470 -1.74 23.83 -6.21
N PRO A 471 -1.18 22.79 -6.83
CA PRO A 471 -1.18 21.46 -6.22
C PRO A 471 -0.34 21.45 -4.94
N GLY A 472 -0.76 20.71 -3.92
CA GLY A 472 0.02 20.54 -2.70
C GLY A 472 -0.77 20.67 -1.41
N PHE A 473 -0.05 20.79 -0.31
CA PHE A 473 -0.61 21.11 1.00
C PHE A 473 -0.83 22.61 1.14
N ILE A 474 -1.90 22.97 1.81
CA ILE A 474 -2.18 24.35 2.22
C ILE A 474 -2.05 24.41 3.74
N ARG A 475 -1.21 25.30 4.27
CA ARG A 475 -1.20 25.61 5.70
C ARG A 475 -2.12 26.79 5.95
N GLY A 476 -2.99 26.67 6.93
CA GLY A 476 -3.92 27.73 7.30
C GLY A 476 -4.34 27.61 8.75
N MET A 477 -4.46 28.76 9.42
CA MET A 477 -4.92 28.81 10.81
C MET A 477 -6.41 28.49 10.91
N TRP A 478 -6.79 27.72 11.92
CA TRP A 478 -8.15 27.24 12.13
C TRP A 478 -8.64 27.55 13.55
N CYS A 479 -9.88 28.00 13.66
CA CYS A 479 -10.50 28.37 14.95
C CYS A 479 -10.99 27.18 15.78
N GLY A 480 -10.98 25.96 15.24
CA GLY A 480 -11.51 24.77 15.90
C GLY A 480 -13.00 24.50 15.61
N ASP A 481 -13.67 25.34 14.82
CA ASP A 481 -15.09 25.19 14.50
C ASP A 481 -15.27 24.26 13.30
N GLN A 482 -16.02 23.15 13.47
CA GLN A 482 -16.29 22.18 12.41
C GLN A 482 -17.01 22.82 11.20
N ALA A 483 -17.83 23.84 11.41
CA ALA A 483 -18.49 24.54 10.31
C ALA A 483 -17.51 25.14 9.29
N CYS A 484 -16.28 25.50 9.72
CA CYS A 484 -15.24 25.97 8.82
C CYS A 484 -14.67 24.81 7.97
N GLU A 485 -14.48 23.61 8.55
CA GLU A 485 -14.07 22.43 7.80
C GLU A 485 -15.14 22.01 6.79
N ASP A 486 -16.41 22.04 7.19
CA ASP A 486 -17.54 21.69 6.32
C ASP A 486 -17.60 22.63 5.12
N LYS A 487 -17.52 23.94 5.37
CA LYS A 487 -17.49 24.95 4.30
C LYS A 487 -16.32 24.77 3.33
N ILE A 488 -15.11 24.57 3.83
CA ILE A 488 -13.93 24.35 2.98
C ILE A 488 -14.11 23.09 2.11
N LYS A 489 -14.66 22.02 2.70
CA LYS A 489 -14.92 20.77 1.97
C LYS A 489 -15.99 20.93 0.89
N GLU A 490 -17.08 21.61 1.20
CA GLU A 490 -18.20 21.86 0.27
C GLU A 490 -17.76 22.76 -0.90
N ASP A 491 -17.06 23.85 -0.60
CA ASP A 491 -16.67 24.83 -1.61
C ASP A 491 -15.51 24.34 -2.51
N LEU A 492 -14.53 23.61 -1.96
CA LEU A 492 -13.24 23.39 -2.60
C LEU A 492 -12.81 21.90 -2.72
N ALA A 493 -13.59 20.97 -2.17
CA ALA A 493 -13.23 19.55 -2.05
C ALA A 493 -11.88 19.33 -1.33
N VAL A 494 -11.51 20.23 -0.42
CA VAL A 494 -10.31 20.18 0.42
C VAL A 494 -10.72 19.76 1.83
N THR A 495 -9.94 18.88 2.44
CA THR A 495 -10.16 18.44 3.82
C THR A 495 -8.96 18.76 4.71
N SER A 496 -9.19 18.84 6.03
CA SER A 496 -8.10 18.89 7.00
C SER A 496 -7.32 17.59 6.93
N ARG A 497 -5.98 17.68 6.88
CA ARG A 497 -5.12 16.50 6.87
C ARG A 497 -4.62 16.19 8.25
N CYS A 498 -3.96 17.13 8.87
CA CYS A 498 -3.55 17.05 10.28
C CYS A 498 -3.19 18.43 10.86
N MET A 499 -3.20 18.51 12.18
CA MET A 499 -2.56 19.54 12.98
C MET A 499 -1.15 19.06 13.33
N PRO A 500 -0.07 19.65 12.79
CA PRO A 500 1.29 19.17 13.01
C PRO A 500 1.71 19.30 14.48
N PHE A 501 2.53 18.36 14.99
CA PHE A 501 2.98 18.40 16.39
C PHE A 501 4.04 19.45 16.65
N ASN A 502 5.03 19.53 15.75
CA ASN A 502 6.27 20.25 16.00
C ASN A 502 6.30 21.62 15.30
N ASP A 503 5.39 21.85 14.36
CA ASP A 503 5.37 23.03 13.49
C ASP A 503 4.07 23.80 13.65
N GLN A 504 3.67 24.07 14.90
CA GLN A 504 2.54 24.95 15.23
C GLN A 504 2.98 26.42 15.13
N GLU A 505 3.37 26.80 13.92
CA GLU A 505 3.72 28.17 13.60
C GLU A 505 2.46 29.05 13.50
N GLN A 506 2.47 30.21 14.15
CA GLN A 506 1.39 31.19 14.04
C GLN A 506 1.56 32.01 12.76
N ILE A 507 1.03 31.54 11.64
CA ILE A 507 1.14 32.22 10.34
C ILE A 507 0.09 33.32 10.16
N SER A 508 -1.00 33.33 10.97
CA SER A 508 -2.06 34.35 11.01
C SER A 508 -2.74 34.32 12.37
N ASP A 509 -3.28 35.43 12.82
CA ASP A 509 -4.05 35.51 14.07
C ASP A 509 -5.52 35.07 13.90
N VAL A 510 -5.95 34.84 12.67
CA VAL A 510 -7.34 34.55 12.34
C VAL A 510 -7.50 33.26 11.53
N CYS A 511 -8.66 32.65 11.70
CA CYS A 511 -9.08 31.47 10.96
C CYS A 511 -9.15 31.78 9.46
N VAL A 512 -8.48 30.95 8.67
CA VAL A 512 -8.45 31.08 7.22
C VAL A 512 -9.84 31.06 6.57
N CYS A 513 -10.85 30.44 7.21
CA CYS A 513 -12.21 30.34 6.69
C CYS A 513 -13.13 31.47 7.15
N CYS A 514 -13.20 31.75 8.47
CA CYS A 514 -14.22 32.63 9.04
C CYS A 514 -13.69 33.94 9.62
N GLY A 515 -12.38 34.15 9.67
CA GLY A 515 -11.76 35.35 10.21
C GLY A 515 -11.82 35.50 11.75
N LYS A 516 -12.38 34.52 12.48
CA LYS A 516 -12.34 34.50 13.95
C LYS A 516 -10.92 34.24 14.46
N PRO A 517 -10.56 34.62 15.70
CA PRO A 517 -9.28 34.28 16.29
C PRO A 517 -8.96 32.77 16.17
N ALA A 518 -7.73 32.42 15.82
CA ALA A 518 -7.30 31.05 15.62
C ALA A 518 -5.89 30.82 16.15
N HIS A 519 -5.66 29.63 16.71
CA HIS A 519 -4.39 29.23 17.32
C HIS A 519 -3.95 27.81 16.89
N LYS A 520 -4.66 27.18 15.94
CA LYS A 520 -4.33 25.85 15.44
C LYS A 520 -3.91 25.94 13.99
N LEU A 521 -2.66 25.64 13.71
CA LEU A 521 -2.20 25.46 12.35
C LEU A 521 -2.67 24.09 11.84
N VAL A 522 -3.23 24.05 10.65
CA VAL A 522 -3.72 22.83 10.00
C VAL A 522 -3.13 22.73 8.62
N TYR A 523 -2.69 21.53 8.26
CA TYR A 523 -2.42 21.14 6.87
C TYR A 523 -3.72 20.69 6.22
N TRP A 524 -4.06 21.34 5.12
CA TRP A 524 -5.21 21.07 4.30
C TRP A 524 -4.78 20.52 2.95
N GLY A 525 -5.65 19.74 2.29
CA GLY A 525 -5.35 19.25 0.95
C GLY A 525 -6.48 18.45 0.33
N LYS A 526 -6.46 18.36 -0.99
CA LYS A 526 -7.23 17.33 -1.70
C LYS A 526 -6.62 15.97 -1.41
N ALA A 527 -7.43 14.93 -1.27
CA ALA A 527 -6.97 13.61 -0.84
C ALA A 527 -7.45 12.49 -1.76
N TYR A 528 -6.74 11.36 -1.72
CA TYR A 528 -7.15 10.11 -2.35
C TYR A 528 -8.19 9.36 -1.53
#